data_4fd66473f8ac9a586d9f09df364e8a7c
#
_entry.id   4fd66473f8ac9a586d9f09df364e8a7c
#
_cell.length_a   1.000
_cell.length_b   1.000
_cell.length_c   1.000
_cell.angle_alpha   90.00
_cell.angle_beta   90.00
_cell.angle_gamma   90.00
#
_symmetry.space_group_name_H-M   'P 1'
#
loop_
_entity.id
_entity.type
_entity.pdbx_description
1 polymer ?
#
loop_
_entity_poly.entity_id
_entity_poly.type
_entity_poly.pdbx_seq_one_letter_code
_entity_poly.pdbx_strand_id
1 'polypeptide(L)'
;MLIDFHYHYAPLYRGPQDSRPVTWEEGIARFVAQGVDKVVMLPGSVVPEACHGPNFLYFEGMSLRDQVLSALSYPDRIISFGNMDVRWMGNRPDADFGPLLDWFQEHGCKGIGEVTSNVPIDDPRTVNMFRQIGARGLPALIHNVGYHFGTYGLQDYPGAPGLARLLREAPDTIVVGHGQGFWAEIGGGLTMEEKMRYPQGAIKEEGALPKLLREYPNLYGDISAGSGHNALSRDPEFGIGFINEFQDRLLFGTDQSFGRPELVMPHQGFLKGLVAEGKIS
;
A
#
# COMPACT_ATOMS: atom_id res chain seq x y z
N MET A 1 7.02 -14.98 -13.93
CA MET A 1 5.75 -14.25 -13.69
C MET A 1 6.08 -13.04 -12.85
N LEU A 2 5.71 -11.84 -13.30
CA LEU A 2 5.85 -10.59 -12.54
C LEU A 2 4.47 -10.17 -12.04
N ILE A 3 4.34 -9.99 -10.72
CA ILE A 3 3.11 -9.50 -10.08
C ILE A 3 3.39 -8.11 -9.55
N ASP A 4 2.57 -7.14 -9.94
CA ASP A 4 2.54 -5.81 -9.33
C ASP A 4 1.60 -5.84 -8.12
N PHE A 5 2.15 -5.68 -6.92
CA PHE A 5 1.38 -5.81 -5.69
C PHE A 5 0.56 -4.56 -5.32
N HIS A 6 0.70 -3.47 -6.09
CA HIS A 6 0.01 -2.22 -5.80
C HIS A 6 -0.48 -1.53 -7.07
N TYR A 7 -1.76 -1.74 -7.38
CA TYR A 7 -2.38 -1.15 -8.56
C TYR A 7 -3.81 -0.70 -8.26
N HIS A 8 -4.23 0.45 -8.79
CA HIS A 8 -5.57 1.00 -8.57
C HIS A 8 -6.43 0.96 -9.82
N TYR A 9 -7.74 0.80 -9.63
CA TYR A 9 -8.69 0.89 -10.72
C TYR A 9 -8.74 2.32 -11.30
N ALA A 10 -9.09 3.32 -10.50
CA ALA A 10 -9.12 4.76 -10.82
C ALA A 10 -9.25 5.13 -12.33
N PRO A 11 -10.36 4.75 -13.02
CA PRO A 11 -10.46 4.83 -14.48
C PRO A 11 -10.64 6.26 -15.01
N LEU A 12 -11.08 7.21 -14.17
CA LEU A 12 -11.40 8.58 -14.57
C LEU A 12 -10.20 9.54 -14.56
N TYR A 13 -9.05 9.07 -14.15
CA TYR A 13 -7.86 9.92 -13.98
C TYR A 13 -7.13 10.17 -15.30
N ARG A 14 -7.86 10.53 -16.36
CA ARG A 14 -7.28 10.94 -17.63
C ARG A 14 -7.05 12.44 -17.63
N GLY A 15 -6.05 12.87 -18.39
CA GLY A 15 -5.78 14.29 -18.60
C GLY A 15 -7.02 15.02 -19.17
N PRO A 16 -7.01 16.34 -19.16
CA PRO A 16 -8.21 17.17 -19.42
C PRO A 16 -8.86 16.99 -20.79
N GLN A 17 -8.27 16.22 -21.71
CA GLN A 17 -8.76 16.03 -23.08
C GLN A 17 -9.52 14.71 -23.33
N ASP A 18 -9.49 13.76 -22.39
CA ASP A 18 -10.20 12.48 -22.54
C ASP A 18 -11.01 12.17 -21.27
N SER A 19 -12.31 12.40 -21.34
CA SER A 19 -13.24 12.29 -20.22
C SER A 19 -13.88 10.90 -20.09
N ARG A 20 -13.63 9.98 -21.03
CA ARG A 20 -14.21 8.65 -20.90
C ARG A 20 -13.40 7.78 -19.91
N PRO A 21 -14.07 6.92 -19.12
CA PRO A 21 -13.39 5.95 -18.28
C PRO A 21 -12.51 4.99 -19.09
N VAL A 22 -11.38 4.58 -18.53
CA VAL A 22 -10.58 3.47 -19.06
C VAL A 22 -11.31 2.17 -18.79
N THR A 23 -11.44 1.30 -19.78
CA THR A 23 -12.03 -0.02 -19.58
C THR A 23 -11.04 -0.97 -18.89
N TRP A 24 -11.55 -2.08 -18.35
CA TRP A 24 -10.71 -3.12 -17.75
C TRP A 24 -9.72 -3.69 -18.78
N GLU A 25 -10.17 -3.96 -20.00
CA GLU A 25 -9.33 -4.48 -21.09
C GLU A 25 -8.20 -3.52 -21.44
N GLU A 26 -8.51 -2.22 -21.54
CA GLU A 26 -7.50 -1.20 -21.81
C GLU A 26 -6.46 -1.09 -20.68
N GLY A 27 -6.92 -1.11 -19.42
CA GLY A 27 -6.04 -1.10 -18.25
C GLY A 27 -5.15 -2.32 -18.20
N ILE A 28 -5.73 -3.52 -18.41
CA ILE A 28 -5.00 -4.79 -18.47
C ILE A 28 -3.96 -4.78 -19.58
N ALA A 29 -4.34 -4.34 -20.79
CA ALA A 29 -3.41 -4.28 -21.91
C ALA A 29 -2.19 -3.40 -21.60
N ARG A 30 -2.35 -2.32 -20.82
CA ARG A 30 -1.27 -1.41 -20.44
C ARG A 30 -0.24 -2.06 -19.53
N PHE A 31 -0.66 -2.67 -18.41
CA PHE A 31 0.32 -3.28 -17.52
C PHE A 31 0.97 -4.53 -18.16
N VAL A 32 0.23 -5.27 -18.99
CA VAL A 32 0.82 -6.38 -19.76
C VAL A 32 1.88 -5.87 -20.73
N ALA A 33 1.65 -4.73 -21.41
CA ALA A 33 2.65 -4.12 -22.28
C ALA A 33 3.92 -3.65 -21.53
N GLN A 34 3.80 -3.39 -20.22
CA GLN A 34 4.94 -3.10 -19.33
C GLN A 34 5.64 -4.37 -18.79
N GLY A 35 5.18 -5.55 -19.21
CA GLY A 35 5.75 -6.85 -18.79
C GLY A 35 5.23 -7.34 -17.42
N VAL A 36 4.13 -6.77 -16.92
CA VAL A 36 3.46 -7.25 -15.71
C VAL A 36 2.44 -8.32 -16.08
N ASP A 37 2.50 -9.47 -15.45
CA ASP A 37 1.58 -10.58 -15.73
C ASP A 37 0.26 -10.45 -15.00
N LYS A 38 0.32 -10.05 -13.72
CA LYS A 38 -0.85 -9.84 -12.83
C LYS A 38 -0.66 -8.61 -11.97
N VAL A 39 -1.77 -8.05 -11.52
CA VAL A 39 -1.77 -6.97 -10.52
C VAL A 39 -2.61 -7.34 -9.32
N VAL A 40 -2.20 -6.92 -8.14
CA VAL A 40 -3.09 -6.83 -6.98
C VAL A 40 -3.87 -5.54 -7.11
N MET A 41 -5.18 -5.68 -7.34
CA MET A 41 -6.08 -4.55 -7.50
C MET A 41 -6.59 -4.10 -6.15
N LEU A 42 -6.21 -2.89 -5.77
CA LEU A 42 -6.59 -2.22 -4.53
C LEU A 42 -7.78 -1.30 -4.82
N PRO A 43 -8.99 -1.66 -4.42
CA PRO A 43 -10.16 -0.83 -4.67
C PRO A 43 -10.11 0.40 -3.78
N GLY A 44 -10.49 1.56 -4.33
CA GLY A 44 -10.63 2.78 -3.57
C GLY A 44 -11.74 2.65 -2.53
N SER A 45 -11.42 2.97 -1.29
CA SER A 45 -12.40 3.14 -0.21
C SER A 45 -12.59 4.62 0.03
N VAL A 46 -13.81 5.08 -0.14
CA VAL A 46 -14.07 6.52 -0.05
C VAL A 46 -14.92 6.82 1.16
N VAL A 47 -14.27 7.24 2.21
CA VAL A 47 -14.91 7.98 3.31
C VAL A 47 -14.32 9.37 3.32
N PRO A 48 -15.14 10.44 3.42
CA PRO A 48 -14.63 11.82 3.35
C PRO A 48 -13.51 12.11 4.36
N GLU A 49 -13.60 11.49 5.53
CA GLU A 49 -12.63 11.65 6.62
C GLU A 49 -11.24 11.04 6.30
N ALA A 50 -11.19 10.10 5.37
CA ALA A 50 -9.93 9.47 4.93
C ALA A 50 -9.35 10.10 3.68
N CYS A 51 -10.02 11.08 3.08
CA CYS A 51 -9.60 11.74 1.86
C CYS A 51 -8.97 13.11 2.13
N HIS A 52 -7.99 13.43 1.30
CA HIS A 52 -7.38 14.75 1.29
C HIS A 52 -8.15 15.68 0.33
N GLY A 53 -8.74 16.75 0.89
CA GLY A 53 -9.51 17.70 0.09
C GLY A 53 -10.71 17.07 -0.61
N PRO A 54 -11.12 17.59 -1.77
CA PRO A 54 -12.29 17.10 -2.49
C PRO A 54 -12.04 15.82 -3.30
N ASN A 55 -10.94 15.14 -3.13
CA ASN A 55 -10.56 13.96 -3.93
C ASN A 55 -11.61 12.86 -3.88
N PHE A 56 -12.32 12.71 -2.76
CA PHE A 56 -13.41 11.75 -2.65
C PHE A 56 -14.55 11.99 -3.65
N LEU A 57 -14.70 13.20 -4.16
CA LEU A 57 -15.70 13.53 -5.18
C LEU A 57 -15.33 12.97 -6.57
N TYR A 58 -14.06 12.69 -6.79
CA TYR A 58 -13.53 12.21 -8.05
C TYR A 58 -13.24 10.71 -8.04
N PHE A 59 -13.45 10.05 -6.90
CA PHE A 59 -13.18 8.63 -6.79
C PHE A 59 -14.20 7.85 -7.64
N GLU A 60 -13.79 7.60 -8.83
CA GLU A 60 -13.95 6.38 -9.63
C GLU A 60 -15.32 6.14 -10.22
N GLY A 61 -16.37 6.84 -9.83
CA GLY A 61 -17.71 6.59 -10.37
C GLY A 61 -18.21 5.14 -10.19
N MET A 62 -17.53 4.33 -9.36
CA MET A 62 -17.85 2.93 -9.12
C MET A 62 -17.74 2.61 -7.63
N SER A 63 -18.76 1.95 -7.09
CA SER A 63 -18.74 1.55 -5.68
C SER A 63 -17.63 0.53 -5.40
N LEU A 64 -17.16 0.46 -4.15
CA LEU A 64 -16.22 -0.58 -3.71
C LEU A 64 -16.70 -1.99 -4.09
N ARG A 65 -18.00 -2.27 -3.87
CA ARG A 65 -18.62 -3.54 -4.26
C ARG A 65 -18.46 -3.81 -5.74
N ASP A 66 -18.75 -2.84 -6.58
CA ASP A 66 -18.71 -3.02 -8.03
C ASP A 66 -17.28 -3.13 -8.56
N GLN A 67 -16.31 -2.46 -7.93
CA GLN A 67 -14.88 -2.67 -8.22
C GLN A 67 -14.48 -4.12 -7.97
N VAL A 68 -14.81 -4.68 -6.79
CA VAL A 68 -14.53 -6.09 -6.45
C VAL A 68 -15.20 -7.04 -7.43
N LEU A 69 -16.50 -6.86 -7.69
CA LEU A 69 -17.26 -7.75 -8.59
C LEU A 69 -16.75 -7.69 -10.03
N SER A 70 -16.38 -6.51 -10.52
CA SER A 70 -15.83 -6.36 -11.87
C SER A 70 -14.48 -7.06 -12.01
N ALA A 71 -13.63 -6.99 -11.00
CA ALA A 71 -12.32 -7.65 -10.97
C ALA A 71 -12.43 -9.17 -11.13
N LEU A 72 -13.51 -9.78 -10.66
CA LEU A 72 -13.75 -11.23 -10.81
C LEU A 72 -13.86 -11.73 -12.25
N SER A 73 -14.12 -10.83 -13.21
CA SER A 73 -14.16 -11.18 -14.63
C SER A 73 -12.76 -11.43 -15.22
N TYR A 74 -11.70 -11.12 -14.50
CA TYR A 74 -10.31 -11.17 -14.98
C TYR A 74 -9.37 -11.96 -14.04
N PRO A 75 -9.70 -13.20 -13.63
CA PRO A 75 -8.96 -13.91 -12.58
C PRO A 75 -7.53 -14.28 -12.98
N ASP A 76 -7.25 -14.32 -14.29
CA ASP A 76 -5.91 -14.60 -14.82
C ASP A 76 -4.99 -13.38 -14.79
N ARG A 77 -5.55 -12.19 -14.55
CA ARG A 77 -4.82 -10.90 -14.57
C ARG A 77 -4.94 -10.12 -13.28
N ILE A 78 -6.03 -10.27 -12.55
CA ILE A 78 -6.36 -9.48 -11.37
C ILE A 78 -6.41 -10.38 -10.14
N ILE A 79 -5.66 -10.00 -9.11
CA ILE A 79 -5.78 -10.52 -7.75
C ILE A 79 -6.56 -9.46 -6.98
N SER A 80 -7.82 -9.72 -6.67
CA SER A 80 -8.68 -8.74 -6.01
C SER A 80 -8.39 -8.64 -4.52
N PHE A 81 -8.31 -7.40 -4.01
CA PHE A 81 -8.38 -7.11 -2.59
C PHE A 81 -9.73 -6.47 -2.25
N GLY A 82 -10.14 -6.57 -0.99
CA GLY A 82 -11.20 -5.74 -0.42
C GLY A 82 -10.61 -4.46 0.17
N ASN A 83 -11.48 -3.56 0.64
CA ASN A 83 -11.04 -2.39 1.41
C ASN A 83 -12.04 -2.09 2.52
N MET A 84 -11.58 -1.49 3.62
CA MET A 84 -12.42 -1.13 4.76
C MET A 84 -11.89 0.13 5.44
N ASP A 85 -12.79 0.88 6.07
CA ASP A 85 -12.44 1.96 6.98
C ASP A 85 -12.75 1.57 8.42
N VAL A 86 -11.88 1.94 9.34
CA VAL A 86 -12.00 1.61 10.78
C VAL A 86 -13.25 2.21 11.44
N ARG A 87 -13.88 3.19 10.80
CA ARG A 87 -15.12 3.82 11.28
C ARG A 87 -16.38 3.05 10.90
N TRP A 88 -16.26 2.09 10.00
CA TRP A 88 -17.40 1.28 9.60
C TRP A 88 -17.86 0.40 10.76
N MET A 89 -19.04 -0.19 10.63
CA MET A 89 -19.65 -1.05 11.65
C MET A 89 -19.86 -0.34 13.00
N GLY A 90 -20.20 0.96 12.94
CA GLY A 90 -20.61 1.74 14.12
C GLY A 90 -19.50 2.56 14.78
N ASN A 91 -18.33 2.68 14.18
CA ASN A 91 -17.22 3.51 14.66
C ASN A 91 -16.79 3.21 16.11
N ARG A 92 -16.67 1.94 16.46
CA ARG A 92 -16.39 1.44 17.82
C ARG A 92 -15.12 0.58 17.85
N PRO A 93 -14.37 0.59 18.98
CA PRO A 93 -13.20 -0.25 19.15
C PRO A 93 -13.48 -1.76 19.15
N ASP A 94 -14.72 -2.16 19.36
CA ASP A 94 -15.21 -3.53 19.38
C ASP A 94 -16.15 -3.83 18.19
N ALA A 95 -16.05 -3.05 17.11
CA ALA A 95 -16.86 -3.25 15.91
C ALA A 95 -16.62 -4.64 15.31
N ASP A 96 -17.70 -5.32 14.90
CA ASP A 96 -17.64 -6.59 14.20
C ASP A 96 -17.48 -6.36 12.68
N PHE A 97 -16.29 -6.59 12.15
CA PHE A 97 -15.99 -6.54 10.73
C PHE A 97 -16.23 -7.88 10.02
N GLY A 98 -16.63 -8.92 10.78
CA GLY A 98 -16.86 -10.26 10.26
C GLY A 98 -17.69 -10.29 8.99
N PRO A 99 -18.90 -9.71 8.95
CA PRO A 99 -19.75 -9.77 7.77
C PRO A 99 -19.13 -9.15 6.50
N LEU A 100 -18.30 -8.11 6.63
CA LEU A 100 -17.59 -7.51 5.49
C LEU A 100 -16.44 -8.40 5.01
N LEU A 101 -15.67 -8.93 5.94
CA LEU A 101 -14.54 -9.82 5.63
C LEU A 101 -15.02 -11.12 4.99
N ASP A 102 -16.11 -11.69 5.49
CA ASP A 102 -16.72 -12.88 4.94
C ASP A 102 -17.19 -12.61 3.49
N TRP A 103 -17.84 -11.47 3.26
CA TRP A 103 -18.26 -11.08 1.93
C TRP A 103 -17.04 -10.94 0.97
N PHE A 104 -15.94 -10.31 1.40
CA PHE A 104 -14.74 -10.21 0.57
C PHE A 104 -14.14 -11.57 0.24
N GLN A 105 -14.05 -12.49 1.21
CA GLN A 105 -13.52 -13.82 0.98
C GLN A 105 -14.42 -14.66 0.05
N GLU A 106 -15.74 -14.60 0.23
CA GLU A 106 -16.72 -15.26 -0.63
C GLU A 106 -16.62 -14.78 -2.09
N HIS A 107 -16.24 -13.52 -2.29
CA HIS A 107 -16.00 -12.93 -3.61
C HIS A 107 -14.52 -12.97 -4.04
N GLY A 108 -13.73 -13.87 -3.44
CA GLY A 108 -12.40 -14.22 -3.90
C GLY A 108 -11.28 -13.22 -3.57
N CYS A 109 -11.55 -12.19 -2.77
CA CYS A 109 -10.52 -11.25 -2.31
C CYS A 109 -9.43 -11.96 -1.52
N LYS A 110 -8.17 -11.60 -1.77
CA LYS A 110 -6.98 -12.22 -1.18
C LYS A 110 -6.32 -11.38 -0.09
N GLY A 111 -6.85 -10.21 0.21
CA GLY A 111 -6.37 -9.29 1.22
C GLY A 111 -7.26 -8.08 1.36
N ILE A 112 -6.87 -7.15 2.23
CA ILE A 112 -7.57 -5.88 2.48
C ILE A 112 -6.59 -4.74 2.25
N GLY A 113 -7.02 -3.71 1.57
CA GLY A 113 -6.21 -2.50 1.32
C GLY A 113 -6.50 -1.85 -0.03
N GLU A 114 -6.01 -0.70 -0.21
CA GLU A 114 -5.10 0.08 0.63
C GLU A 114 -5.88 0.75 1.78
N VAL A 115 -5.49 0.48 3.04
CA VAL A 115 -6.15 1.08 4.21
C VAL A 115 -5.63 2.50 4.40
N THR A 116 -6.52 3.49 4.24
CA THR A 116 -6.20 4.92 4.24
C THR A 116 -6.96 5.72 5.31
N SER A 117 -7.40 5.10 6.36
CA SER A 117 -8.42 5.61 7.31
C SER A 117 -8.09 6.91 8.04
N ASN A 118 -6.96 7.55 7.87
CA ASN A 118 -6.54 8.80 8.51
C ASN A 118 -6.83 8.91 10.02
N VAL A 119 -6.45 7.88 10.74
CA VAL A 119 -6.45 7.80 12.20
C VAL A 119 -5.09 7.31 12.67
N PRO A 120 -4.74 7.41 13.97
CA PRO A 120 -3.53 6.78 14.49
C PRO A 120 -3.50 5.28 14.13
N ILE A 121 -2.35 4.82 13.66
CA ILE A 121 -2.18 3.42 13.24
C ILE A 121 -2.44 2.42 14.39
N ASP A 122 -2.21 2.85 15.62
CA ASP A 122 -2.46 2.09 16.84
C ASP A 122 -3.80 2.44 17.54
N ASP A 123 -4.70 3.15 16.84
CA ASP A 123 -6.06 3.37 17.34
C ASP A 123 -6.72 2.02 17.67
N PRO A 124 -7.42 1.88 18.79
CA PRO A 124 -8.08 0.63 19.16
C PRO A 124 -9.02 0.07 18.07
N ARG A 125 -9.63 0.91 17.25
CA ARG A 125 -10.44 0.48 16.10
C ARG A 125 -9.58 -0.14 15.01
N THR A 126 -8.40 0.44 14.73
CA THR A 126 -7.43 -0.11 13.77
C THR A 126 -6.94 -1.47 14.25
N VAL A 127 -6.51 -1.57 15.50
CA VAL A 127 -6.04 -2.84 16.09
C VAL A 127 -7.13 -3.91 16.02
N ASN A 128 -8.37 -3.57 16.40
CA ASN A 128 -9.50 -4.50 16.31
C ASN A 128 -9.77 -4.98 14.88
N MET A 129 -9.79 -4.06 13.91
CA MET A 129 -9.99 -4.41 12.50
C MET A 129 -8.88 -5.35 12.00
N PHE A 130 -7.63 -5.05 12.32
CA PHE A 130 -6.49 -5.87 11.90
C PHE A 130 -6.51 -7.26 12.54
N ARG A 131 -6.83 -7.39 13.82
CA ARG A 131 -7.01 -8.72 14.45
C ARG A 131 -8.04 -9.57 13.71
N GLN A 132 -9.15 -8.98 13.27
CA GLN A 132 -10.19 -9.70 12.54
C GLN A 132 -9.76 -10.06 11.11
N ILE A 133 -8.94 -9.23 10.46
CA ILE A 133 -8.33 -9.54 9.15
C ILE A 133 -7.39 -10.74 9.29
N GLY A 134 -6.49 -10.71 10.28
CA GLY A 134 -5.54 -11.80 10.55
C GLY A 134 -6.22 -13.12 10.92
N ALA A 135 -7.27 -13.06 11.74
CA ALA A 135 -8.06 -14.24 12.10
C ALA A 135 -8.67 -14.97 10.88
N ARG A 136 -8.74 -14.32 9.73
CA ARG A 136 -9.19 -14.90 8.45
C ARG A 136 -8.03 -15.25 7.52
N GLY A 137 -6.79 -15.11 7.97
CA GLY A 137 -5.60 -15.37 7.17
C GLY A 137 -5.40 -14.40 6.01
N LEU A 138 -5.99 -13.21 6.09
CA LEU A 138 -5.84 -12.18 5.06
C LEU A 138 -4.71 -11.23 5.42
N PRO A 139 -3.87 -10.82 4.45
CA PRO A 139 -2.94 -9.69 4.62
C PRO A 139 -3.69 -8.37 4.55
N ALA A 140 -3.08 -7.33 5.15
CA ALA A 140 -3.56 -5.95 5.05
C ALA A 140 -2.46 -5.03 4.52
N LEU A 141 -2.72 -4.34 3.41
CA LEU A 141 -1.85 -3.27 2.90
C LEU A 141 -2.30 -1.94 3.47
N ILE A 142 -1.35 -1.17 4.00
CA ILE A 142 -1.60 0.12 4.65
C ILE A 142 -0.86 1.25 3.95
N HIS A 143 -1.50 2.41 3.82
CA HIS A 143 -0.81 3.68 3.58
C HIS A 143 -0.43 4.30 4.92
N ASN A 144 0.85 4.48 5.17
CA ASN A 144 1.34 5.11 6.41
C ASN A 144 1.87 6.52 6.16
N VAL A 145 1.49 7.42 7.05
CA VAL A 145 1.89 8.84 7.02
C VAL A 145 2.37 9.32 8.38
N GLY A 146 3.01 10.48 8.43
CA GLY A 146 3.27 11.18 9.68
C GLY A 146 1.97 11.73 10.28
N TYR A 147 1.99 12.05 11.55
CA TYR A 147 0.84 12.62 12.26
C TYR A 147 0.60 14.07 11.81
N HIS A 148 -0.30 14.26 10.86
CA HIS A 148 -0.62 15.57 10.32
C HIS A 148 -2.07 15.61 9.78
N PHE A 149 -2.73 16.75 9.94
CA PHE A 149 -4.05 16.98 9.34
C PHE A 149 -3.95 17.23 7.84
N GLY A 150 -4.95 16.77 7.09
CA GLY A 150 -5.10 17.08 5.68
C GLY A 150 -4.36 16.12 4.72
N THR A 151 -3.95 14.95 5.17
CA THR A 151 -3.49 13.85 4.32
C THR A 151 -4.37 12.62 4.49
N TYR A 152 -4.11 11.58 3.71
CA TYR A 152 -4.74 10.26 3.87
C TYR A 152 -3.70 9.26 4.37
N GLY A 153 -4.16 8.15 4.93
CA GLY A 153 -3.30 7.10 5.47
C GLY A 153 -3.32 6.99 6.99
N LEU A 154 -2.87 5.87 7.51
CA LEU A 154 -2.73 5.64 8.95
C LEU A 154 -1.57 6.45 9.51
N GLN A 155 -1.82 7.20 10.57
CA GLN A 155 -0.88 8.18 11.12
C GLN A 155 0.05 7.54 12.15
N ASP A 156 1.34 7.90 12.10
CA ASP A 156 2.33 7.46 13.09
C ASP A 156 3.38 8.55 13.35
N TYR A 157 4.02 8.47 14.51
CA TYR A 157 5.12 9.33 14.89
C TYR A 157 6.46 8.82 14.32
N PRO A 158 7.50 9.70 14.22
CA PRO A 158 8.86 9.27 13.93
C PRO A 158 9.32 8.16 14.89
N GLY A 159 10.03 7.17 14.33
CA GLY A 159 10.38 5.94 15.04
C GLY A 159 9.32 4.85 15.00
N ALA A 160 8.20 5.09 14.31
CA ALA A 160 7.11 4.13 14.06
C ALA A 160 6.57 3.39 15.31
N PRO A 161 6.35 4.08 16.46
CA PRO A 161 5.90 3.41 17.69
C PRO A 161 4.50 2.81 17.57
N GLY A 162 3.62 3.45 16.78
CA GLY A 162 2.28 2.96 16.52
C GLY A 162 2.27 1.70 15.66
N LEU A 163 3.10 1.64 14.61
CA LEU A 163 3.28 0.44 13.79
C LEU A 163 3.80 -0.73 14.63
N ALA A 164 4.82 -0.50 15.46
CA ALA A 164 5.34 -1.51 16.38
C ALA A 164 4.25 -2.07 17.31
N ARG A 165 3.38 -1.19 17.81
CA ARG A 165 2.25 -1.59 18.65
C ARG A 165 1.22 -2.40 17.85
N LEU A 166 0.85 -1.96 16.66
CA LEU A 166 -0.09 -2.70 15.81
C LEU A 166 0.40 -4.12 15.52
N LEU A 167 1.68 -4.26 15.11
CA LEU A 167 2.29 -5.55 14.79
C LEU A 167 2.27 -6.51 15.99
N ARG A 168 2.56 -6.01 17.18
CA ARG A 168 2.52 -6.79 18.42
C ARG A 168 1.10 -7.17 18.82
N GLU A 169 0.12 -6.28 18.64
CA GLU A 169 -1.27 -6.51 19.06
C GLU A 169 -2.11 -7.27 18.04
N ALA A 170 -1.67 -7.34 16.77
CA ALA A 170 -2.30 -8.12 15.70
C ALA A 170 -1.29 -9.07 15.03
N PRO A 171 -0.67 -10.01 15.77
CA PRO A 171 0.45 -10.82 15.30
C PRO A 171 0.07 -11.79 14.16
N ASP A 172 -1.19 -12.16 14.07
CA ASP A 172 -1.70 -13.08 13.03
C ASP A 172 -1.96 -12.37 11.69
N THR A 173 -1.87 -11.03 11.67
CA THR A 173 -2.09 -10.24 10.45
C THR A 173 -0.77 -9.94 9.77
N ILE A 174 -0.59 -10.38 8.53
CA ILE A 174 0.48 -9.86 7.69
C ILE A 174 0.16 -8.41 7.35
N VAL A 175 1.00 -7.49 7.79
CA VAL A 175 0.90 -6.06 7.51
C VAL A 175 1.88 -5.72 6.40
N VAL A 176 1.38 -5.19 5.29
CA VAL A 176 2.20 -4.71 4.17
C VAL A 176 2.25 -3.19 4.25
N GLY A 177 3.40 -2.66 4.60
CA GLY A 177 3.62 -1.21 4.75
C GLY A 177 3.89 -0.53 3.43
N HIS A 178 3.26 0.62 3.23
CA HIS A 178 3.41 1.49 2.08
C HIS A 178 3.28 2.96 2.48
N GLY A 179 3.67 3.86 1.60
CA GLY A 179 3.54 5.31 1.75
C GLY A 179 4.79 5.99 2.31
N GLN A 180 4.79 7.32 2.26
CA GLN A 180 5.95 8.11 2.64
C GLN A 180 6.31 7.97 4.11
N GLY A 181 5.33 7.86 5.01
CA GLY A 181 5.56 7.69 6.43
C GLY A 181 6.21 6.36 6.81
N PHE A 182 5.92 5.31 6.05
CA PHE A 182 6.55 4.01 6.19
C PHE A 182 8.00 4.03 5.68
N TRP A 183 8.19 4.47 4.44
CA TRP A 183 9.48 4.41 3.77
C TRP A 183 10.48 5.44 4.27
N ALA A 184 10.04 6.57 4.85
CA ALA A 184 10.95 7.50 5.51
C ALA A 184 11.71 6.84 6.67
N GLU A 185 11.07 5.89 7.37
CA GLU A 185 11.64 5.17 8.52
C GLU A 185 12.77 4.17 8.18
N ILE A 186 13.19 4.08 6.92
CA ILE A 186 14.40 3.36 6.54
C ILE A 186 15.65 4.01 7.14
N GLY A 187 15.65 5.34 7.30
CA GLY A 187 16.67 6.12 8.00
C GLY A 187 16.17 6.66 9.33
N GLY A 188 17.08 6.82 10.30
CA GLY A 188 16.77 7.32 11.64
C GLY A 188 16.86 8.84 11.77
N GLY A 189 16.54 9.32 12.98
CA GLY A 189 16.64 10.74 13.33
C GLY A 189 15.61 11.66 12.66
N LEU A 190 14.50 11.12 12.20
CA LEU A 190 13.47 11.86 11.47
C LEU A 190 12.73 12.88 12.32
N THR A 191 12.53 14.07 11.77
CA THR A 191 11.48 14.99 12.21
C THR A 191 10.11 14.56 11.64
N MET A 192 9.03 15.12 12.18
CA MET A 192 7.69 14.88 11.64
C MET A 192 7.58 15.39 10.18
N GLU A 193 8.22 16.49 9.85
CA GLU A 193 8.21 17.03 8.49
C GLU A 193 8.91 16.08 7.50
N GLU A 194 10.06 15.52 7.88
CA GLU A 194 10.78 14.55 7.05
C GLU A 194 9.99 13.24 6.88
N LYS A 195 9.31 12.77 7.93
CA LYS A 195 8.42 11.60 7.84
C LYS A 195 7.26 11.79 6.85
N MET A 196 6.83 13.02 6.63
CA MET A 196 5.78 13.39 5.68
C MET A 196 6.26 13.56 4.24
N ARG A 197 7.57 13.44 4.00
CA ARG A 197 8.18 13.69 2.69
C ARG A 197 9.01 12.50 2.23
N TYR A 198 9.78 12.72 1.19
CA TYR A 198 10.81 11.79 0.70
C TYR A 198 12.18 12.32 1.15
N PRO A 199 12.73 11.85 2.28
CA PRO A 199 14.05 12.29 2.75
C PRO A 199 15.11 12.09 1.68
N GLN A 200 16.05 13.01 1.59
CA GLN A 200 17.10 13.03 0.56
C GLN A 200 18.48 12.75 1.17
N GLY A 201 19.40 12.31 0.31
CA GLY A 201 20.80 12.06 0.68
C GLY A 201 21.03 10.78 1.46
N ALA A 202 22.29 10.61 1.92
CA ALA A 202 22.74 9.38 2.57
C ALA A 202 22.03 9.12 3.91
N ILE A 203 21.85 7.85 4.21
CA ILE A 203 21.28 7.33 5.47
C ILE A 203 22.40 7.24 6.49
N LYS A 204 22.44 8.20 7.43
CA LYS A 204 23.51 8.30 8.43
C LYS A 204 23.37 7.29 9.57
N GLU A 205 22.14 6.91 9.87
CA GLU A 205 21.82 5.90 10.89
C GLU A 205 20.59 5.10 10.45
N GLU A 206 20.54 3.86 10.88
CA GLU A 206 19.41 2.95 10.60
C GLU A 206 18.15 3.42 11.32
N GLY A 207 17.05 3.48 10.58
CA GLY A 207 15.75 3.88 11.10
C GLY A 207 14.99 2.78 11.84
N ALA A 208 13.72 3.03 12.08
CA ALA A 208 12.83 2.08 12.73
C ALA A 208 12.45 0.92 11.80
N LEU A 209 12.30 1.16 10.50
CA LEU A 209 11.81 0.16 9.55
C LEU A 209 12.68 -1.10 9.49
N PRO A 210 14.02 -1.05 9.31
CA PRO A 210 14.85 -2.24 9.31
C PRO A 210 14.76 -3.02 10.64
N LYS A 211 14.70 -2.31 11.77
CA LYS A 211 14.56 -2.92 13.10
C LYS A 211 13.24 -3.67 13.25
N LEU A 212 12.13 -3.05 12.82
CA LEU A 212 10.80 -3.66 12.85
C LEU A 212 10.71 -4.88 11.92
N LEU A 213 11.32 -4.82 10.73
CA LEU A 213 11.38 -5.97 9.82
C LEU A 213 12.15 -7.15 10.44
N ARG A 214 13.19 -6.92 11.23
CA ARG A 214 13.91 -8.00 11.96
C ARG A 214 13.10 -8.55 13.13
N GLU A 215 12.39 -7.68 13.85
CA GLU A 215 11.65 -8.05 15.08
C GLU A 215 10.31 -8.72 14.76
N TYR A 216 9.59 -8.26 13.73
CA TYR A 216 8.22 -8.70 13.43
C TYR A 216 8.14 -9.47 12.11
N PRO A 217 7.97 -10.82 12.17
CA PRO A 217 7.87 -11.65 10.97
C PRO A 217 6.61 -11.38 10.13
N ASN A 218 5.61 -10.74 10.70
CA ASN A 218 4.36 -10.35 10.06
C ASN A 218 4.41 -8.97 9.38
N LEU A 219 5.58 -8.29 9.34
CA LEU A 219 5.76 -7.04 8.59
C LEU A 219 6.39 -7.31 7.23
N TYR A 220 5.79 -6.74 6.19
CA TYR A 220 6.29 -6.71 4.81
C TYR A 220 6.34 -5.27 4.31
N GLY A 221 7.11 -5.01 3.26
CA GLY A 221 7.19 -3.70 2.60
C GLY A 221 6.77 -3.78 1.15
N ASP A 222 5.83 -2.92 0.75
CA ASP A 222 5.50 -2.66 -0.65
C ASP A 222 6.37 -1.50 -1.15
N ILE A 223 7.27 -1.79 -2.09
CA ILE A 223 8.25 -0.83 -2.60
C ILE A 223 7.68 0.18 -3.60
N SER A 224 6.39 0.20 -3.82
CA SER A 224 5.72 1.02 -4.82
C SER A 224 5.81 2.53 -4.57
N ALA A 225 5.29 3.32 -5.50
CA ALA A 225 5.32 4.78 -5.52
C ALA A 225 6.73 5.41 -5.48
N GLY A 226 6.78 6.73 -5.53
CA GLY A 226 8.02 7.47 -5.35
C GLY A 226 8.66 7.28 -3.97
N SER A 227 7.88 6.94 -2.94
CA SER A 227 8.37 6.73 -1.58
C SER A 227 9.27 5.51 -1.45
N GLY A 228 8.83 4.34 -1.96
CA GLY A 228 9.63 3.12 -1.96
C GLY A 228 10.87 3.25 -2.84
N HIS A 229 10.72 3.78 -4.07
CA HIS A 229 11.86 4.02 -4.94
C HIS A 229 12.90 4.97 -4.30
N ASN A 230 12.45 6.09 -3.74
CA ASN A 230 13.34 7.03 -3.05
C ASN A 230 14.09 6.36 -1.89
N ALA A 231 13.40 5.61 -1.07
CA ALA A 231 14.01 4.94 0.09
C ALA A 231 15.16 4.01 -0.31
N LEU A 232 14.99 3.26 -1.40
CA LEU A 232 15.94 2.25 -1.87
C LEU A 232 17.04 2.81 -2.79
N SER A 233 16.83 3.99 -3.40
CA SER A 233 17.75 4.55 -4.40
C SER A 233 18.54 5.78 -3.92
N ARG A 234 18.06 6.51 -2.89
CA ARG A 234 18.71 7.75 -2.43
C ARG A 234 20.09 7.54 -1.79
N ASP A 235 20.33 6.35 -1.26
CA ASP A 235 21.59 5.86 -0.75
C ASP A 235 21.81 4.45 -1.32
N PRO A 236 22.51 4.30 -2.45
CA PRO A 236 22.61 3.02 -3.14
C PRO A 236 23.28 1.91 -2.33
N GLU A 237 24.27 2.24 -1.50
CA GLU A 237 24.97 1.24 -0.69
C GLU A 237 24.02 0.68 0.39
N PHE A 238 23.36 1.57 1.11
CA PHE A 238 22.38 1.19 2.10
C PHE A 238 21.17 0.45 1.49
N GLY A 239 20.64 0.97 0.37
CA GLY A 239 19.48 0.39 -0.31
C GLY A 239 19.74 -1.03 -0.83
N ILE A 240 20.91 -1.29 -1.40
CA ILE A 240 21.33 -2.65 -1.83
C ILE A 240 21.42 -3.59 -0.62
N GLY A 241 22.07 -3.14 0.46
CA GLY A 241 22.13 -3.92 1.71
C GLY A 241 20.74 -4.26 2.24
N PHE A 242 19.85 -3.27 2.27
CA PHE A 242 18.47 -3.45 2.72
C PHE A 242 17.68 -4.44 1.84
N ILE A 243 17.77 -4.32 0.50
CA ILE A 243 17.11 -5.27 -0.41
C ILE A 243 17.63 -6.69 -0.17
N ASN A 244 18.95 -6.89 -0.10
CA ASN A 244 19.53 -8.22 0.12
C ASN A 244 19.14 -8.84 1.47
N GLU A 245 19.00 -8.02 2.52
CA GLU A 245 18.60 -8.51 3.85
C GLU A 245 17.12 -8.89 3.89
N PHE A 246 16.25 -8.10 3.23
CA PHE A 246 14.80 -8.24 3.38
C PHE A 246 14.06 -8.70 2.12
N GLN A 247 14.76 -9.20 1.09
CA GLN A 247 14.18 -9.59 -0.21
C GLN A 247 12.94 -10.50 -0.10
N ASP A 248 12.91 -11.39 0.89
CA ASP A 248 11.79 -12.32 1.10
C ASP A 248 10.52 -11.66 1.68
N ARG A 249 10.62 -10.37 2.03
CA ARG A 249 9.53 -9.56 2.61
C ARG A 249 9.30 -8.24 1.89
N LEU A 250 9.96 -8.03 0.75
CA LEU A 250 9.73 -6.89 -0.11
C LEU A 250 8.86 -7.30 -1.29
N LEU A 251 7.80 -6.57 -1.52
CA LEU A 251 6.85 -6.82 -2.58
C LEU A 251 7.01 -5.76 -3.67
N PHE A 252 7.18 -6.21 -4.91
CA PHE A 252 7.22 -5.31 -6.05
C PHE A 252 5.84 -4.72 -6.29
N GLY A 253 5.77 -3.41 -6.39
CA GLY A 253 4.56 -2.66 -6.73
C GLY A 253 4.90 -1.37 -7.45
N THR A 254 3.93 -0.78 -8.13
CA THR A 254 4.11 0.50 -8.84
C THR A 254 3.28 1.64 -8.29
N ASP A 255 2.13 1.37 -7.69
CA ASP A 255 1.11 2.36 -7.31
C ASP A 255 0.56 3.10 -8.55
N GLN A 256 0.47 2.37 -9.66
CA GLN A 256 -0.15 2.88 -10.88
C GLN A 256 -1.67 2.69 -10.86
N SER A 257 -2.34 3.39 -11.76
CA SER A 257 -3.78 3.25 -11.96
C SER A 257 -4.13 3.22 -13.44
N PHE A 258 -5.31 2.68 -13.76
CA PHE A 258 -5.79 2.64 -15.13
C PHE A 258 -5.89 4.04 -15.77
N GLY A 259 -6.23 5.04 -14.99
CA GLY A 259 -6.40 6.40 -15.46
C GLY A 259 -5.11 7.21 -15.70
N ARG A 260 -3.95 6.67 -15.33
CA ARG A 260 -2.64 7.35 -15.47
C ARG A 260 -1.67 6.58 -16.38
N PRO A 261 -1.95 6.44 -17.67
CA PRO A 261 -1.14 5.64 -18.58
C PRO A 261 0.27 6.19 -18.80
N GLU A 262 0.46 7.49 -18.62
CA GLU A 262 1.74 8.20 -18.79
C GLU A 262 2.71 7.99 -17.62
N LEU A 263 2.20 7.53 -16.48
CA LEU A 263 3.01 7.33 -15.29
C LEU A 263 3.77 6.01 -15.40
N VAL A 264 5.02 6.06 -15.81
CA VAL A 264 5.93 4.91 -15.81
C VAL A 264 6.81 4.96 -14.57
N MET A 265 6.63 4.01 -13.68
CA MET A 265 7.39 3.95 -12.43
C MET A 265 8.77 3.31 -12.67
N PRO A 266 9.84 3.85 -12.05
CA PRO A 266 11.22 3.42 -12.33
C PRO A 266 11.60 2.06 -11.71
N HIS A 267 10.75 1.49 -10.85
CA HIS A 267 11.06 0.33 -10.00
C HIS A 267 11.58 -0.87 -10.77
N GLN A 268 10.90 -1.25 -11.86
CA GLN A 268 11.30 -2.41 -12.66
C GLN A 268 12.68 -2.22 -13.30
N GLY A 269 12.93 -1.02 -13.85
CA GLY A 269 14.24 -0.68 -14.44
C GLY A 269 15.33 -0.63 -13.38
N PHE A 270 15.04 -0.04 -12.23
CA PHE A 270 15.95 0.04 -11.09
C PHE A 270 16.37 -1.36 -10.61
N LEU A 271 15.41 -2.24 -10.31
CA LEU A 271 15.70 -3.59 -9.83
C LEU A 271 16.44 -4.42 -10.88
N LYS A 272 16.00 -4.40 -12.16
CA LYS A 272 16.69 -5.09 -13.24
C LYS A 272 18.13 -4.61 -13.43
N GLY A 273 18.38 -3.32 -13.24
CA GLY A 273 19.71 -2.74 -13.25
C GLY A 273 20.61 -3.35 -12.16
N LEU A 274 20.10 -3.41 -10.92
CA LEU A 274 20.84 -4.00 -9.79
C LEU A 274 21.12 -5.50 -9.99
N VAL A 275 20.17 -6.25 -10.56
CA VAL A 275 20.37 -7.67 -10.92
C VAL A 275 21.45 -7.79 -12.00
N ALA A 276 21.39 -6.98 -13.06
CA ALA A 276 22.37 -7.00 -14.15
C ALA A 276 23.80 -6.67 -13.67
N GLU A 277 23.91 -5.86 -12.62
CA GLU A 277 25.18 -5.52 -11.98
C GLU A 277 25.62 -6.55 -10.92
N GLY A 278 24.83 -7.60 -10.68
CA GLY A 278 25.11 -8.63 -9.67
C GLY A 278 25.04 -8.13 -8.22
N LYS A 279 24.32 -7.04 -7.97
CA LYS A 279 24.19 -6.42 -6.64
C LYS A 279 23.04 -7.01 -5.80
N ILE A 280 22.04 -7.55 -6.47
CA ILE A 280 20.91 -8.27 -5.86
C ILE A 280 20.62 -9.54 -6.67
N SER A 281 19.88 -10.51 -6.09
CA SER A 281 19.50 -11.78 -6.74
C SER A 281 18.16 -11.69 -7.50
#